data_c4d341dcdc86c4028968dd4fcf9ddff8
#
_entry.id   c4d341dcdc86c4028968dd4fcf9ddff8
#
_cell.length_a   1.000
_cell.length_b   1.000
_cell.length_c   1.000
_cell.angle_alpha   90.00
_cell.angle_beta   90.00
_cell.angle_gamma   90.00
#
_symmetry.space_group_name_H-M   'P 1'
#
loop_
_entity.id
_entity.type
_entity.pdbx_description
1 polymer ?
#
loop_
_entity_poly.entity_id
_entity_poly.type
_entity_poly.pdbx_seq_one_letter_code
_entity_poly.pdbx_strand_id
1 'polypeptide(L)'
;MKDSRLYMALQGLSVYRRLLEQPVTGALAKLLETAALSDEAAFCGAWGQLCAVLLEKNHLDSLPAAVAEEILGDDNRFVALVAAGEPIPPAVTQAARRDLQVLYQAACLTPADLAGGWEGLPALPAFGSLPAPQPLDKAWHEQLEAISSYHVSHGCGRFSSHRAFLWRDGRLLPVEHPDPIRLHQLKDYEYQRQVAVNNTRAFLNGFPANNMLLYGDRGTGKSSLVKALLNHFADRGLRMIEVPKEYPVSYTHLRAHETPEHL
;
A
#
# COMPACT_ATOMS: atom_id res chain seq x y z
N MET A 1 12.62 -14.90 27.12
CA MET A 1 13.88 -14.21 26.76
C MET A 1 14.05 -13.95 25.26
N LYS A 2 13.51 -14.79 24.36
CA LYS A 2 13.57 -14.57 22.90
C LYS A 2 12.70 -13.38 22.48
N ASP A 3 11.52 -13.26 23.07
CA ASP A 3 10.50 -12.24 22.76
C ASP A 3 10.91 -10.84 23.17
N SER A 4 11.63 -10.68 24.27
CA SER A 4 12.14 -9.38 24.72
C SER A 4 13.15 -8.77 23.73
N ARG A 5 14.01 -9.60 23.09
CA ARG A 5 14.96 -9.11 22.08
C ARG A 5 14.28 -8.70 20.77
N LEU A 6 13.27 -9.47 20.37
CA LEU A 6 12.53 -9.16 19.14
C LEU A 6 11.66 -7.91 19.32
N TYR A 7 10.99 -7.75 20.47
CA TYR A 7 10.31 -6.51 20.82
C TYR A 7 11.23 -5.29 20.76
N MET A 8 12.41 -5.36 21.42
CA MET A 8 13.39 -4.27 21.35
C MET A 8 13.86 -4.00 19.92
N ALA A 9 14.02 -5.04 19.09
CA ALA A 9 14.42 -4.88 17.70
C ALA A 9 13.32 -4.18 16.87
N LEU A 10 12.02 -4.48 17.11
CA LEU A 10 10.89 -3.78 16.51
C LEU A 10 10.86 -2.31 16.94
N GLN A 11 11.08 -2.01 18.22
CA GLN A 11 11.18 -0.61 18.68
C GLN A 11 12.33 0.16 18.02
N GLY A 12 13.34 -0.54 17.52
CA GLY A 12 14.47 0.02 16.77
C GLY A 12 14.23 0.14 15.27
N LEU A 13 13.02 -0.03 14.73
CA LEU A 13 12.74 0.22 13.32
C LEU A 13 13.00 1.68 12.96
N SER A 14 13.55 1.91 11.79
CA SER A 14 13.96 3.23 11.28
C SER A 14 13.23 3.64 10.01
N VAL A 15 13.44 2.93 8.91
CA VAL A 15 12.79 3.17 7.62
C VAL A 15 11.31 2.82 7.69
N TYR A 16 11.00 1.63 8.21
CA TYR A 16 9.63 1.11 8.36
C TYR A 16 8.99 1.42 9.72
N ARG A 17 9.46 2.47 10.41
CA ARG A 17 8.99 2.80 11.78
C ARG A 17 7.48 3.07 11.87
N ARG A 18 6.90 3.66 10.83
CA ARG A 18 5.45 3.96 10.77
C ARG A 18 4.57 2.71 10.86
N LEU A 19 5.11 1.54 10.56
CA LEU A 19 4.37 0.28 10.70
C LEU A 19 3.97 -0.02 12.14
N LEU A 20 4.70 0.49 13.13
CA LEU A 20 4.30 0.36 14.54
C LEU A 20 2.99 1.09 14.88
N GLU A 21 2.55 2.01 14.03
CA GLU A 21 1.29 2.75 14.15
C GLU A 21 0.17 2.10 13.28
N GLN A 22 0.52 1.10 12.47
CA GLN A 22 -0.46 0.38 11.65
C GLN A 22 -1.19 -0.69 12.49
N PRO A 23 -2.42 -1.03 12.12
CA PRO A 23 -3.27 -1.90 12.94
C PRO A 23 -2.65 -3.26 13.26
N VAL A 24 -2.09 -3.97 12.27
CA VAL A 24 -1.55 -5.33 12.46
C VAL A 24 -0.20 -5.30 13.13
N THR A 25 0.75 -4.54 12.57
CA THR A 25 2.12 -4.46 13.12
C THR A 25 2.13 -3.84 14.51
N GLY A 26 1.27 -2.84 14.76
CA GLY A 26 1.07 -2.23 16.08
C GLY A 26 0.52 -3.23 17.11
N ALA A 27 -0.51 -4.01 16.75
CA ALA A 27 -1.05 -5.05 17.61
C ALA A 27 -0.03 -6.16 17.90
N LEU A 28 0.74 -6.58 16.90
CA LEU A 28 1.83 -7.54 17.05
C LEU A 28 2.93 -7.01 17.99
N ALA A 29 3.35 -5.76 17.80
CA ALA A 29 4.34 -5.12 18.66
C ALA A 29 3.84 -5.03 20.11
N LYS A 30 2.55 -4.73 20.33
CA LYS A 30 1.93 -4.71 21.66
C LYS A 30 1.88 -6.09 22.30
N LEU A 31 1.58 -7.13 21.52
CA LEU A 31 1.60 -8.51 22.01
C LEU A 31 3.01 -8.91 22.47
N LEU A 32 4.04 -8.59 21.69
CA LEU A 32 5.44 -8.87 22.05
C LEU A 32 5.91 -8.04 23.26
N GLU A 33 5.41 -6.81 23.42
CA GLU A 33 5.66 -6.00 24.60
C GLU A 33 5.14 -6.69 25.86
N THR A 34 3.86 -7.13 25.86
CA THR A 34 3.25 -7.78 27.00
C THR A 34 3.91 -9.11 27.34
N ALA A 35 4.33 -9.88 26.33
CA ALA A 35 5.14 -11.08 26.52
C ALA A 35 6.50 -10.77 27.17
N ALA A 36 7.15 -9.69 26.75
CA ALA A 36 8.43 -9.27 27.32
C ALA A 36 8.33 -8.81 28.77
N LEU A 37 7.17 -8.22 29.16
CA LEU A 37 6.89 -7.76 30.52
C LEU A 37 6.31 -8.87 31.43
N SER A 38 6.02 -10.05 30.88
CA SER A 38 5.42 -11.18 31.60
C SER A 38 4.08 -10.83 32.29
N ASP A 39 3.28 -9.96 31.67
CA ASP A 39 1.94 -9.61 32.11
C ASP A 39 0.90 -10.47 31.41
N GLU A 40 0.43 -11.53 32.08
CA GLU A 40 -0.49 -12.52 31.52
C GLU A 40 -1.83 -11.92 31.08
N ALA A 41 -2.43 -11.04 31.91
CA ALA A 41 -3.72 -10.43 31.59
C ALA A 41 -3.61 -9.48 30.39
N ALA A 42 -2.56 -8.66 30.35
CA ALA A 42 -2.29 -7.79 29.20
C ALA A 42 -1.93 -8.58 27.94
N PHE A 43 -1.21 -9.71 28.09
CA PHE A 43 -0.89 -10.62 27.00
C PHE A 43 -2.15 -11.21 26.36
N CYS A 44 -3.09 -11.75 27.14
CA CYS A 44 -4.34 -12.27 26.64
C CYS A 44 -5.17 -11.18 25.93
N GLY A 45 -5.20 -9.96 26.47
CA GLY A 45 -5.87 -8.83 25.84
C GLY A 45 -5.24 -8.43 24.50
N ALA A 46 -3.90 -8.33 24.44
CA ALA A 46 -3.18 -8.02 23.21
C ALA A 46 -3.32 -9.13 22.15
N TRP A 47 -3.36 -10.39 22.57
CA TRP A 47 -3.63 -11.53 21.69
C TRP A 47 -5.01 -11.41 21.03
N GLY A 48 -6.06 -11.17 21.84
CA GLY A 48 -7.41 -10.96 21.31
C GLY A 48 -7.49 -9.80 20.33
N GLN A 49 -6.79 -8.69 20.61
CA GLN A 49 -6.72 -7.53 19.74
C GLN A 49 -6.03 -7.86 18.40
N LEU A 50 -4.92 -8.61 18.41
CA LEU A 50 -4.27 -9.05 17.17
C LEU A 50 -5.21 -9.90 16.32
N CYS A 51 -5.89 -10.89 16.92
CA CYS A 51 -6.86 -11.73 16.22
C CYS A 51 -8.03 -10.91 15.64
N ALA A 52 -8.55 -9.92 16.39
CA ALA A 52 -9.62 -9.05 15.91
C ALA A 52 -9.19 -8.26 14.67
N VAL A 53 -8.01 -7.66 14.69
CA VAL A 53 -7.47 -6.92 13.54
C VAL A 53 -7.23 -7.83 12.34
N LEU A 54 -6.70 -9.04 12.54
CA LEU A 54 -6.51 -10.02 11.46
C LEU A 54 -7.85 -10.46 10.85
N LEU A 55 -8.90 -10.61 11.66
CA LEU A 55 -10.25 -10.89 11.17
C LEU A 55 -10.82 -9.75 10.32
N GLU A 56 -10.71 -8.50 10.80
CA GLU A 56 -11.16 -7.31 10.06
C GLU A 56 -10.46 -7.16 8.71
N LYS A 57 -9.18 -7.56 8.64
CA LYS A 57 -8.36 -7.52 7.43
C LYS A 57 -8.51 -8.76 6.54
N ASN A 58 -9.30 -9.77 6.93
CA ASN A 58 -9.41 -11.07 6.26
C ASN A 58 -8.06 -11.84 6.16
N HIS A 59 -7.21 -11.69 7.16
CA HIS A 59 -5.87 -12.30 7.21
C HIS A 59 -5.69 -13.24 8.41
N LEU A 60 -6.77 -13.79 8.97
CA LEU A 60 -6.66 -14.66 10.14
C LEU A 60 -5.77 -15.89 9.88
N ASP A 61 -5.70 -16.35 8.63
CA ASP A 61 -4.90 -17.52 8.23
C ASP A 61 -3.42 -17.21 8.04
N SER A 62 -3.05 -15.92 8.01
CA SER A 62 -1.68 -15.51 7.68
C SER A 62 -1.30 -14.15 8.30
N LEU A 63 -0.69 -14.19 9.46
CA LEU A 63 -0.03 -13.01 10.03
C LEU A 63 1.08 -12.44 9.09
N PRO A 64 1.92 -13.28 8.41
CA PRO A 64 2.86 -12.76 7.43
C PRO A 64 2.19 -11.99 6.28
N ALA A 65 1.05 -12.45 5.76
CA ALA A 65 0.35 -11.75 4.69
C ALA A 65 -0.19 -10.39 5.15
N ALA A 66 -0.72 -10.33 6.37
CA ALA A 66 -1.22 -9.08 6.95
C ALA A 66 -0.13 -8.02 7.13
N VAL A 67 1.03 -8.41 7.65
CA VAL A 67 2.18 -7.49 7.82
C VAL A 67 2.78 -7.12 6.45
N ALA A 68 2.84 -8.06 5.50
CA ALA A 68 3.31 -7.79 4.14
C ALA A 68 2.44 -6.76 3.42
N GLU A 69 1.12 -6.80 3.60
CA GLU A 69 0.21 -5.77 3.07
C GLU A 69 0.54 -4.38 3.63
N GLU A 70 0.81 -4.27 4.94
CA GLU A 70 1.21 -3.00 5.55
C GLU A 70 2.57 -2.52 5.04
N ILE A 71 3.56 -3.42 4.81
CA ILE A 71 4.86 -3.07 4.21
C ILE A 71 4.68 -2.52 2.80
N LEU A 72 3.87 -3.18 1.96
CA LEU A 72 3.62 -2.75 0.58
C LEU A 72 2.75 -1.49 0.50
N GLY A 73 1.99 -1.20 1.55
CA GLY A 73 1.19 0.02 1.68
C GLY A 73 1.94 1.20 2.33
N ASP A 74 3.17 1.00 2.82
CA ASP A 74 3.89 2.04 3.55
C ASP A 74 4.37 3.18 2.64
N ASP A 75 4.57 4.35 3.25
CA ASP A 75 5.07 5.57 2.62
C ASP A 75 6.29 6.06 3.41
N ASN A 76 7.42 5.44 3.15
CA ASN A 76 8.68 5.75 3.79
C ASN A 76 9.73 6.26 2.80
N ARG A 77 10.88 6.72 3.29
CA ARG A 77 11.94 7.31 2.45
C ARG A 77 12.49 6.34 1.40
N PHE A 78 12.62 5.04 1.72
CA PHE A 78 13.08 4.04 0.75
C PHE A 78 12.08 3.90 -0.39
N VAL A 79 10.79 3.72 -0.06
CA VAL A 79 9.70 3.57 -1.04
C VAL A 79 9.53 4.83 -1.89
N ALA A 80 9.63 6.03 -1.29
CA ALA A 80 9.53 7.30 -2.02
C ALA A 80 10.65 7.46 -3.06
N LEU A 81 11.90 7.12 -2.71
CA LEU A 81 13.03 7.16 -3.64
C LEU A 81 12.84 6.17 -4.80
N VAL A 82 12.39 4.94 -4.49
CA VAL A 82 12.08 3.92 -5.50
C VAL A 82 11.00 4.40 -6.47
N ALA A 83 9.90 4.92 -5.94
CA ALA A 83 8.77 5.40 -6.76
C ALA A 83 9.15 6.59 -7.64
N ALA A 84 10.07 7.45 -7.17
CA ALA A 84 10.60 8.59 -7.93
C ALA A 84 11.69 8.20 -8.96
N GLY A 85 12.17 6.96 -8.95
CA GLY A 85 13.31 6.54 -9.78
C GLY A 85 14.64 7.20 -9.37
N GLU A 86 14.73 7.69 -8.12
CA GLU A 86 15.92 8.32 -7.59
C GLU A 86 16.93 7.30 -7.08
N PRO A 87 18.25 7.61 -7.10
CA PRO A 87 19.27 6.75 -6.51
C PRO A 87 19.05 6.55 -5.01
N ILE A 88 19.09 5.30 -4.56
CA ILE A 88 18.89 4.97 -3.15
C ILE A 88 20.24 4.96 -2.44
N PRO A 89 20.45 5.82 -1.42
CA PRO A 89 21.69 5.81 -0.65
C PRO A 89 21.93 4.43 0.02
N PRO A 90 23.17 3.92 0.03
CA PRO A 90 23.49 2.62 0.63
C PRO A 90 23.03 2.47 2.09
N ALA A 91 23.11 3.57 2.87
CA ALA A 91 22.64 3.59 4.26
C ALA A 91 21.13 3.34 4.37
N VAL A 92 20.32 3.90 3.45
CA VAL A 92 18.85 3.68 3.41
C VAL A 92 18.55 2.24 3.04
N THR A 93 19.25 1.69 2.04
CA THR A 93 19.12 0.28 1.63
C THR A 93 19.45 -0.67 2.79
N GLN A 94 20.54 -0.41 3.50
CA GLN A 94 20.96 -1.23 4.65
C GLN A 94 19.93 -1.14 5.79
N ALA A 95 19.44 0.06 6.10
CA ALA A 95 18.43 0.27 7.13
C ALA A 95 17.10 -0.42 6.77
N ALA A 96 16.63 -0.30 5.52
CA ALA A 96 15.45 -0.99 5.03
C ALA A 96 15.58 -2.52 5.13
N ARG A 97 16.73 -3.06 4.72
CA ARG A 97 17.02 -4.50 4.82
C ARG A 97 16.97 -5.00 6.26
N ARG A 98 17.60 -4.27 7.17
CA ARG A 98 17.58 -4.60 8.61
C ARG A 98 16.14 -4.58 9.17
N ASP A 99 15.38 -3.56 8.85
CA ASP A 99 14.01 -3.42 9.33
C ASP A 99 13.12 -4.55 8.78
N LEU A 100 13.22 -4.88 7.48
CA LEU A 100 12.50 -5.99 6.86
C LEU A 100 12.87 -7.35 7.48
N GLN A 101 14.12 -7.54 7.90
CA GLN A 101 14.53 -8.76 8.61
C GLN A 101 13.83 -8.89 9.96
N VAL A 102 13.73 -7.80 10.72
CA VAL A 102 13.05 -7.77 12.02
C VAL A 102 11.56 -8.00 11.86
N LEU A 103 10.93 -7.33 10.89
CA LEU A 103 9.51 -7.49 10.59
C LEU A 103 9.19 -8.93 10.16
N TYR A 104 10.02 -9.52 9.31
CA TYR A 104 9.85 -10.91 8.89
C TYR A 104 9.93 -11.88 10.08
N GLN A 105 10.92 -11.71 10.96
CA GLN A 105 11.07 -12.54 12.15
C GLN A 105 9.85 -12.43 13.07
N ALA A 106 9.29 -11.24 13.23
CA ALA A 106 8.10 -11.03 14.05
C ALA A 106 6.83 -11.61 13.42
N ALA A 107 6.65 -11.40 12.12
CA ALA A 107 5.48 -11.88 11.38
C ALA A 107 5.43 -13.42 11.25
N CYS A 108 6.60 -14.09 11.23
CA CYS A 108 6.68 -15.55 11.14
C CYS A 108 6.52 -16.26 12.48
N LEU A 109 6.28 -15.54 13.59
CA LEU A 109 5.98 -16.18 14.87
C LEU A 109 4.63 -16.91 14.78
N THR A 110 4.64 -18.17 15.21
CA THR A 110 3.42 -18.97 15.33
C THR A 110 2.73 -18.71 16.68
N PRO A 111 1.44 -19.04 16.81
CA PRO A 111 0.77 -19.05 18.11
C PRO A 111 1.52 -19.86 19.18
N ALA A 112 2.12 -20.98 18.79
CA ALA A 112 2.89 -21.82 19.69
C ALA A 112 4.19 -21.13 20.16
N ASP A 113 4.89 -20.41 19.28
CA ASP A 113 6.08 -19.65 19.65
C ASP A 113 5.77 -18.56 20.71
N LEU A 114 4.65 -17.85 20.50
CA LEU A 114 4.21 -16.76 21.39
C LEU A 114 3.67 -17.27 22.73
N ALA A 115 2.90 -18.37 22.72
CA ALA A 115 2.32 -18.95 23.94
C ALA A 115 3.30 -19.83 24.72
N GLY A 116 4.39 -20.30 24.10
CA GLY A 116 5.31 -21.29 24.66
C GLY A 116 6.10 -20.85 25.92
N GLY A 117 6.02 -19.56 26.29
CA GLY A 117 6.60 -19.04 27.53
C GLY A 117 5.66 -18.98 28.72
N TRP A 118 4.41 -19.39 28.53
CA TRP A 118 3.33 -19.27 29.53
C TRP A 118 2.80 -20.63 29.95
N GLU A 119 2.58 -20.80 31.27
CA GLU A 119 1.91 -21.98 31.82
C GLU A 119 0.48 -21.62 32.24
N GLY A 120 -0.50 -22.43 31.79
CA GLY A 120 -1.89 -22.27 32.24
C GLY A 120 -2.71 -21.19 31.56
N LEU A 121 -2.29 -20.68 30.39
CA LEU A 121 -3.10 -19.75 29.61
C LEU A 121 -4.50 -20.31 29.33
N PRO A 122 -5.55 -19.45 29.32
CA PRO A 122 -6.86 -19.85 28.86
C PRO A 122 -6.82 -20.18 27.38
N ALA A 123 -7.87 -20.82 26.85
CA ALA A 123 -8.00 -21.07 25.42
C ALA A 123 -8.05 -19.72 24.66
N LEU A 124 -7.01 -19.44 23.88
CA LEU A 124 -6.92 -18.23 23.07
C LEU A 124 -7.36 -18.52 21.62
N PRO A 125 -7.94 -17.53 20.91
CA PRO A 125 -8.29 -17.70 19.50
C PRO A 125 -7.02 -17.98 18.67
N ALA A 126 -7.13 -18.88 17.67
CA ALA A 126 -6.02 -19.21 16.81
C ALA A 126 -5.90 -18.22 15.65
N PHE A 127 -4.68 -17.99 15.20
CA PHE A 127 -4.37 -17.35 13.91
C PHE A 127 -3.31 -18.18 13.18
N GLY A 128 -3.22 -17.98 11.86
CA GLY A 128 -2.31 -18.74 11.00
C GLY A 128 -1.01 -18.02 10.71
N SER A 129 -0.03 -18.79 10.23
CA SER A 129 1.29 -18.30 9.80
C SER A 129 1.62 -18.78 8.37
N LEU A 130 0.60 -18.88 7.50
CA LEU A 130 0.83 -19.16 6.08
C LEU A 130 1.75 -18.07 5.50
N PRO A 131 2.66 -18.44 4.57
CA PRO A 131 3.54 -17.46 3.92
C PRO A 131 2.77 -16.31 3.27
N ALA A 132 3.36 -15.13 3.26
CA ALA A 132 2.82 -14.00 2.53
C ALA A 132 2.81 -14.30 1.00
N PRO A 133 1.91 -13.68 0.23
CA PRO A 133 1.93 -13.77 -1.23
C PRO A 133 3.11 -12.98 -1.82
N GLN A 134 3.40 -13.20 -3.10
CA GLN A 134 4.38 -12.35 -3.81
C GLN A 134 4.00 -10.86 -3.72
N PRO A 135 4.98 -9.96 -3.63
CA PRO A 135 6.43 -10.19 -3.75
C PRO A 135 7.14 -10.53 -2.43
N LEU A 136 6.44 -10.86 -1.36
CA LEU A 136 6.98 -11.09 -0.02
C LEU A 136 6.81 -12.56 0.44
N ASP A 137 6.90 -13.50 -0.49
CA ASP A 137 6.75 -14.95 -0.26
C ASP A 137 7.97 -15.64 0.35
N LYS A 138 9.11 -14.91 0.48
CA LYS A 138 10.37 -15.40 1.06
C LYS A 138 10.84 -14.49 2.18
N ALA A 139 12.09 -14.64 2.60
CA ALA A 139 12.71 -13.75 3.59
C ALA A 139 12.75 -12.30 3.07
N TRP A 140 11.99 -11.40 3.68
CA TRP A 140 11.74 -10.05 3.14
C TRP A 140 12.97 -9.18 2.95
N HIS A 141 13.98 -9.36 3.79
CA HIS A 141 15.26 -8.64 3.68
C HIS A 141 16.06 -9.03 2.43
N GLU A 142 15.76 -10.16 1.79
CA GLU A 142 16.35 -10.60 0.53
C GLU A 142 15.55 -10.12 -0.69
N GLN A 143 14.33 -9.62 -0.49
CA GLN A 143 13.38 -9.28 -1.55
C GLN A 143 13.29 -7.77 -1.85
N LEU A 144 14.29 -6.99 -1.50
CA LEU A 144 14.30 -5.54 -1.74
C LEU A 144 14.08 -5.16 -3.21
N GLU A 145 14.62 -5.93 -4.16
CA GLU A 145 14.40 -5.70 -5.59
C GLU A 145 12.95 -5.96 -6.00
N ALA A 146 12.33 -7.00 -5.45
CA ALA A 146 10.93 -7.32 -5.71
C ALA A 146 10.00 -6.25 -5.11
N ILE A 147 10.30 -5.77 -3.88
CA ILE A 147 9.60 -4.63 -3.26
C ILE A 147 9.76 -3.36 -4.11
N SER A 148 10.99 -3.08 -4.58
CA SER A 148 11.24 -1.92 -5.45
C SER A 148 10.44 -2.01 -6.74
N SER A 149 10.45 -3.15 -7.41
CA SER A 149 9.68 -3.37 -8.65
C SER A 149 8.18 -3.22 -8.42
N TYR A 150 7.68 -3.66 -7.27
CA TYR A 150 6.29 -3.44 -6.87
C TYR A 150 5.97 -1.94 -6.78
N HIS A 151 6.78 -1.16 -6.07
CA HIS A 151 6.54 0.28 -5.89
C HIS A 151 6.73 1.11 -7.17
N VAL A 152 7.61 0.70 -8.07
CA VAL A 152 7.72 1.33 -9.41
C VAL A 152 6.40 1.20 -10.19
N SER A 153 5.71 0.06 -10.09
CA SER A 153 4.46 -0.19 -10.82
C SER A 153 3.20 0.25 -10.08
N HIS A 154 3.20 0.21 -8.74
CA HIS A 154 2.00 0.48 -7.93
C HIS A 154 2.05 1.83 -7.18
N GLY A 155 3.21 2.49 -7.12
CA GLY A 155 3.41 3.68 -6.30
C GLY A 155 3.60 3.35 -4.82
N CYS A 156 3.42 4.35 -3.96
CA CYS A 156 3.62 4.23 -2.51
C CYS A 156 2.39 4.70 -1.73
N GLY A 157 2.31 4.33 -0.46
CA GLY A 157 1.25 4.75 0.44
C GLY A 157 -0.14 4.42 -0.12
N ARG A 158 -1.05 5.37 -0.06
CA ARG A 158 -2.44 5.20 -0.55
C ARG A 158 -2.54 4.86 -2.04
N PHE A 159 -1.53 5.24 -2.83
CA PHE A 159 -1.51 4.97 -4.27
C PHE A 159 -1.15 3.53 -4.61
N SER A 160 -0.52 2.78 -3.69
CA SER A 160 -0.23 1.36 -3.89
C SER A 160 -1.49 0.50 -3.72
N SER A 161 -2.35 0.85 -2.77
CA SER A 161 -3.56 0.08 -2.44
C SER A 161 -4.81 0.54 -3.19
N HIS A 162 -4.89 1.81 -3.64
CA HIS A 162 -6.07 2.36 -4.30
C HIS A 162 -5.71 2.97 -5.65
N ARG A 163 -6.61 2.79 -6.63
CA ARG A 163 -6.43 3.31 -8.00
C ARG A 163 -7.28 4.55 -8.30
N ALA A 164 -8.29 4.83 -7.49
CA ALA A 164 -9.17 5.99 -7.63
C ALA A 164 -9.28 6.76 -6.32
N PHE A 165 -9.37 8.08 -6.44
CA PHE A 165 -9.46 9.00 -5.32
C PHE A 165 -10.45 10.12 -5.63
N LEU A 166 -11.07 10.66 -4.57
CA LEU A 166 -11.89 11.86 -4.61
C LEU A 166 -11.16 12.97 -3.83
N TRP A 167 -11.00 14.12 -4.47
CA TRP A 167 -10.51 15.32 -3.78
C TRP A 167 -11.69 16.01 -3.09
N ARG A 168 -11.66 16.09 -1.76
CA ARG A 168 -12.68 16.75 -0.96
C ARG A 168 -12.06 17.42 0.26
N ASP A 169 -12.46 18.66 0.54
CA ASP A 169 -12.04 19.44 1.74
C ASP A 169 -10.52 19.47 1.96
N GLY A 170 -9.76 19.65 0.86
CA GLY A 170 -8.29 19.67 0.91
C GLY A 170 -7.65 18.30 1.16
N ARG A 171 -8.41 17.21 1.04
CA ARG A 171 -7.94 15.84 1.32
C ARG A 171 -8.20 14.91 0.13
N LEU A 172 -7.30 13.94 0.01
CA LEU A 172 -7.42 12.86 -0.95
C LEU A 172 -8.09 11.66 -0.27
N LEU A 173 -9.32 11.36 -0.66
CA LEU A 173 -10.10 10.25 -0.11
C LEU A 173 -10.04 9.07 -1.09
N PRO A 174 -9.63 7.87 -0.66
CA PRO A 174 -9.64 6.69 -1.52
C PRO A 174 -11.06 6.27 -1.88
N VAL A 175 -11.23 5.72 -3.07
CA VAL A 175 -12.47 5.09 -3.53
C VAL A 175 -12.28 3.58 -3.47
N GLU A 176 -12.90 2.94 -2.49
CA GLU A 176 -12.74 1.50 -2.21
C GLU A 176 -13.21 0.62 -3.38
N HIS A 177 -14.36 0.98 -3.97
CA HIS A 177 -15.00 0.22 -5.04
C HIS A 177 -15.20 1.09 -6.29
N PRO A 178 -14.14 1.38 -7.07
CA PRO A 178 -14.30 2.10 -8.32
C PRO A 178 -15.10 1.27 -9.33
N ASP A 179 -15.88 1.96 -10.14
CA ASP A 179 -16.73 1.36 -11.17
C ASP A 179 -15.92 0.39 -12.05
N PRO A 180 -16.34 -0.88 -12.20
CA PRO A 180 -15.56 -1.93 -12.88
C PRO A 180 -15.63 -1.87 -14.41
N ILE A 181 -16.27 -0.86 -15.00
CA ILE A 181 -16.48 -0.74 -16.46
C ILE A 181 -15.15 -0.88 -17.23
N ARG A 182 -15.18 -1.63 -18.35
CA ARG A 182 -14.04 -1.92 -19.20
C ARG A 182 -14.19 -1.30 -20.59
N LEU A 183 -13.07 -1.04 -21.28
CA LEU A 183 -13.06 -0.44 -22.63
C LEU A 183 -13.88 -1.24 -23.66
N HIS A 184 -13.90 -2.57 -23.59
CA HIS A 184 -14.67 -3.41 -24.51
C HIS A 184 -16.20 -3.34 -24.30
N GLN A 185 -16.66 -2.85 -23.14
CA GLN A 185 -18.07 -2.67 -22.83
C GLN A 185 -18.64 -1.35 -23.38
N LEU A 186 -17.75 -0.44 -23.79
CA LEU A 186 -18.16 0.82 -24.41
C LEU A 186 -18.49 0.56 -25.89
N LYS A 187 -19.72 0.88 -26.27
CA LYS A 187 -20.20 0.84 -27.66
C LYS A 187 -19.96 2.19 -28.31
N ASP A 188 -19.77 2.20 -29.59
CA ASP A 188 -19.59 3.38 -30.46
C ASP A 188 -18.35 4.23 -30.11
N TYR A 189 -18.14 5.30 -30.85
CA TYR A 189 -17.03 6.26 -30.66
C TYR A 189 -15.64 5.62 -30.65
N GLU A 190 -15.41 4.63 -31.50
CA GLU A 190 -14.13 3.88 -31.53
C GLU A 190 -12.92 4.77 -31.76
N TYR A 191 -13.03 5.74 -32.67
CA TYR A 191 -11.96 6.68 -32.93
C TYR A 191 -11.61 7.51 -31.70
N GLN A 192 -12.62 8.13 -31.04
CA GLN A 192 -12.41 8.96 -29.85
C GLN A 192 -11.84 8.13 -28.68
N ARG A 193 -12.33 6.90 -28.53
CA ARG A 193 -11.82 5.94 -27.54
C ARG A 193 -10.34 5.61 -27.80
N GLN A 194 -9.97 5.33 -29.06
CA GLN A 194 -8.61 5.03 -29.43
C GLN A 194 -7.67 6.23 -29.21
N VAL A 195 -8.11 7.45 -29.53
CA VAL A 195 -7.36 8.68 -29.25
C VAL A 195 -7.09 8.81 -27.73
N ALA A 196 -8.09 8.60 -26.89
CA ALA A 196 -7.95 8.66 -25.44
C ALA A 196 -6.98 7.57 -24.91
N VAL A 197 -7.10 6.34 -25.40
CA VAL A 197 -6.20 5.22 -25.06
C VAL A 197 -4.76 5.53 -25.45
N ASN A 198 -4.53 6.03 -26.66
CA ASN A 198 -3.17 6.34 -27.14
C ASN A 198 -2.54 7.48 -26.36
N ASN A 199 -3.28 8.53 -26.05
CA ASN A 199 -2.82 9.65 -25.23
C ASN A 199 -2.48 9.21 -23.79
N THR A 200 -3.34 8.40 -23.16
CA THR A 200 -3.06 7.84 -21.83
C THR A 200 -1.84 6.92 -21.84
N ARG A 201 -1.67 6.12 -22.90
CA ARG A 201 -0.47 5.27 -23.07
C ARG A 201 0.80 6.08 -23.22
N ALA A 202 0.77 7.17 -24.00
CA ALA A 202 1.90 8.08 -24.13
C ALA A 202 2.28 8.68 -22.79
N PHE A 203 1.31 9.19 -22.03
CA PHE A 203 1.49 9.70 -20.68
C PHE A 203 2.19 8.68 -19.75
N LEU A 204 1.70 7.44 -19.71
CA LEU A 204 2.27 6.39 -18.85
C LEU A 204 3.68 5.94 -19.25
N ASN A 205 4.04 6.14 -20.53
CA ASN A 205 5.38 5.84 -21.03
C ASN A 205 6.35 7.03 -20.91
N GLY A 206 5.95 8.13 -20.24
CA GLY A 206 6.77 9.33 -20.09
C GLY A 206 6.92 10.16 -21.37
N PHE A 207 6.11 9.90 -22.39
CA PHE A 207 6.07 10.72 -23.60
C PHE A 207 5.14 11.94 -23.41
N PRO A 208 5.33 13.01 -24.20
CA PRO A 208 4.41 14.14 -24.19
C PRO A 208 2.96 13.66 -24.43
N ALA A 209 2.06 14.06 -23.58
CA ALA A 209 0.64 13.77 -23.66
C ALA A 209 -0.18 15.05 -23.49
N ASN A 210 -1.29 15.15 -24.22
CA ASN A 210 -2.13 16.34 -24.20
C ASN A 210 -3.22 16.23 -23.13
N ASN A 211 -3.65 17.38 -22.59
CA ASN A 211 -4.91 17.44 -21.86
C ASN A 211 -6.07 17.06 -22.77
N MET A 212 -7.05 16.30 -22.24
CA MET A 212 -8.20 15.86 -23.01
C MET A 212 -9.47 16.52 -22.50
N LEU A 213 -10.27 17.10 -23.41
CA LEU A 213 -11.62 17.58 -23.15
C LEU A 213 -12.62 16.62 -23.78
N LEU A 214 -13.43 15.96 -22.94
CA LEU A 214 -14.55 15.13 -23.38
C LEU A 214 -15.83 15.93 -23.34
N TYR A 215 -16.43 16.22 -24.48
CA TYR A 215 -17.66 16.97 -24.61
C TYR A 215 -18.72 16.18 -25.40
N GLY A 216 -19.98 16.61 -25.31
CA GLY A 216 -21.13 15.97 -25.94
C GLY A 216 -22.29 15.81 -24.97
N ASP A 217 -23.41 15.27 -25.44
CA ASP A 217 -24.66 15.16 -24.70
C ASP A 217 -24.55 14.29 -23.43
N ARG A 218 -25.49 14.47 -22.52
CA ARG A 218 -25.60 13.62 -21.33
C ARG A 218 -25.88 12.18 -21.74
N GLY A 219 -25.23 11.22 -21.08
CA GLY A 219 -25.43 9.79 -21.35
C GLY A 219 -24.54 9.19 -22.44
N THR A 220 -23.70 9.96 -23.14
CA THR A 220 -22.83 9.48 -24.23
C THR A 220 -21.57 8.73 -23.75
N GLY A 221 -21.47 8.32 -22.49
CA GLY A 221 -20.39 7.46 -22.01
C GLY A 221 -19.07 8.17 -21.68
N LYS A 222 -19.02 9.52 -21.61
CA LYS A 222 -17.76 10.27 -21.30
C LYS A 222 -17.12 9.84 -19.97
N SER A 223 -17.88 9.82 -18.89
CA SER A 223 -17.40 9.38 -17.58
C SER A 223 -17.07 7.90 -17.57
N SER A 224 -17.81 7.09 -18.33
CA SER A 224 -17.54 5.66 -18.48
C SER A 224 -16.20 5.41 -19.19
N LEU A 225 -15.85 6.23 -20.18
CA LEU A 225 -14.55 6.15 -20.85
C LEU A 225 -13.39 6.44 -19.87
N VAL A 226 -13.50 7.48 -19.05
CA VAL A 226 -12.47 7.82 -18.05
C VAL A 226 -12.27 6.67 -17.06
N LYS A 227 -13.36 6.12 -16.54
CA LYS A 227 -13.33 4.97 -15.63
C LYS A 227 -12.76 3.70 -16.28
N ALA A 228 -13.11 3.47 -17.56
CA ALA A 228 -12.59 2.34 -18.32
C ALA A 228 -11.09 2.46 -18.61
N LEU A 229 -10.58 3.68 -18.85
CA LEU A 229 -9.14 3.95 -18.97
C LEU A 229 -8.41 3.63 -17.67
N LEU A 230 -8.96 4.04 -16.51
CA LEU A 230 -8.41 3.68 -15.21
C LEU A 230 -8.29 2.16 -15.08
N ASN A 231 -9.38 1.42 -15.34
CA ASN A 231 -9.39 -0.04 -15.21
C ASN A 231 -8.46 -0.74 -16.21
N HIS A 232 -8.18 -0.12 -17.35
CA HIS A 232 -7.28 -0.66 -18.38
C HIS A 232 -5.80 -0.45 -18.05
N PHE A 233 -5.48 0.66 -17.37
CA PHE A 233 -4.10 1.06 -17.14
C PHE A 233 -3.68 1.08 -15.65
N ALA A 234 -4.56 0.71 -14.72
CA ALA A 234 -4.25 0.73 -13.28
C ALA A 234 -3.01 -0.11 -12.95
N ASP A 235 -2.88 -1.30 -13.56
CA ASP A 235 -1.75 -2.21 -13.37
C ASP A 235 -0.43 -1.68 -14.00
N ARG A 236 -0.53 -0.62 -14.79
CA ARG A 236 0.60 0.12 -15.35
C ARG A 236 0.87 1.44 -14.63
N GLY A 237 0.33 1.59 -13.42
CA GLY A 237 0.56 2.74 -12.57
C GLY A 237 -0.43 3.90 -12.75
N LEU A 238 -1.45 3.81 -13.62
CA LEU A 238 -2.46 4.88 -13.73
C LEU A 238 -3.24 5.02 -12.42
N ARG A 239 -3.33 6.26 -11.93
CA ARG A 239 -4.19 6.63 -10.81
C ARG A 239 -5.11 7.77 -11.24
N MET A 240 -6.31 7.80 -10.69
CA MET A 240 -7.31 8.81 -11.01
C MET A 240 -7.69 9.59 -9.76
N ILE A 241 -7.74 10.91 -9.89
CA ILE A 241 -8.26 11.81 -8.85
C ILE A 241 -9.44 12.55 -9.47
N GLU A 242 -10.63 12.33 -8.93
CA GLU A 242 -11.81 13.09 -9.28
C GLU A 242 -11.86 14.37 -8.45
N VAL A 243 -11.94 15.53 -9.13
CA VAL A 243 -12.06 16.84 -8.49
C VAL A 243 -13.45 17.39 -8.83
N PRO A 244 -14.38 17.45 -7.87
CA PRO A 244 -15.72 18.03 -8.07
C PRO A 244 -15.62 19.51 -8.46
N LYS A 245 -16.56 19.99 -9.31
CA LYS A 245 -16.59 21.38 -9.79
C LYS A 245 -16.72 22.43 -8.68
N GLU A 246 -17.27 22.03 -7.55
CA GLU A 246 -17.48 22.88 -6.37
C GLU A 246 -16.17 23.20 -5.63
N TYR A 247 -15.10 22.46 -5.93
CA TYR A 247 -13.76 22.71 -5.42
C TYR A 247 -12.85 23.13 -6.58
N PRO A 248 -12.86 24.41 -6.97
CA PRO A 248 -11.93 24.87 -7.99
C PRO A 248 -10.52 24.76 -7.40
N VAL A 249 -9.82 23.69 -7.74
CA VAL A 249 -8.37 23.61 -7.53
C VAL A 249 -7.81 24.80 -8.32
N SER A 250 -7.15 25.72 -7.65
CA SER A 250 -6.42 26.78 -8.32
C SER A 250 -5.40 26.11 -9.24
N TYR A 251 -5.65 26.13 -10.54
CA TYR A 251 -4.79 25.52 -11.57
C TYR A 251 -3.36 26.07 -11.57
N THR A 252 -3.10 27.12 -10.79
CA THR A 252 -1.80 27.75 -10.65
C THR A 252 -0.74 26.85 -9.99
N HIS A 253 -1.13 25.84 -9.21
CA HIS A 253 -0.20 24.92 -8.57
C HIS A 253 0.08 23.65 -9.37
N LEU A 254 -0.70 23.35 -10.40
CA LEU A 254 -0.45 22.20 -11.29
C LEU A 254 0.52 22.51 -12.44
N ARG A 255 0.94 23.77 -12.59
CA ARG A 255 1.92 24.22 -13.60
C ARG A 255 3.38 24.20 -13.12
N ALA A 256 3.68 23.57 -12.02
CA ALA A 256 5.02 23.63 -11.41
C ALA A 256 6.14 22.89 -12.19
N HIS A 257 5.85 22.35 -13.38
CA HIS A 257 6.86 21.70 -14.24
C HIS A 257 6.74 22.06 -15.73
N GLU A 258 6.19 23.21 -16.08
CA GLU A 258 6.45 23.76 -17.41
C GLU A 258 7.69 24.66 -17.30
N THR A 259 8.84 24.16 -17.70
CA THR A 259 10.02 24.98 -17.97
C THR A 259 9.67 26.02 -19.05
N PRO A 260 10.05 27.29 -18.88
CA PRO A 260 9.81 28.33 -19.87
C PRO A 260 10.90 28.26 -20.95
N GLU A 261 10.83 27.28 -21.81
CA GLU A 261 11.62 27.23 -23.03
C GLU A 261 10.72 26.78 -24.16
N HIS A 262 10.05 27.77 -24.78
CA HIS A 262 9.57 27.86 -26.15
C HIS A 262 8.47 28.93 -26.24
N LEU A 263 8.92 30.16 -26.25
CA LEU A 263 8.29 31.27 -27.00
C LEU A 263 9.11 31.50 -28.25
#